data_07dace330c95cda31c73dad93ea617ee
#
_entry.id   07dace330c95cda31c73dad93ea617ee
#
_cell.length_a   1.000
_cell.length_b   1.000
_cell.length_c   1.000
_cell.angle_alpha   90.00
_cell.angle_beta   90.00
_cell.angle_gamma   90.00
#
_symmetry.space_group_name_H-M   'P 1'
#
loop_
_entity.id
_entity.type
_entity.pdbx_description
1 polymer ?
#
loop_
_entity_poly.entity_id
_entity_poly.type
_entity_poly.pdbx_seq_one_letter_code
_entity_poly.pdbx_strand_id
1 'polypeptide(L)'
;PAGVAIGASLGGLTGMLVDLNKAGVDVRFVNQVSNELQSGKVAVIADVQEDWMAPIDTRMAALGGTVLRQPITAVIEDQEARDAAALSAEAGALKAELAAADDKSRIDVQKSIERVKTEASEKEAAIKARVDQTLKDGEAKVAVVEAQLAKATTDTKARLEQRVSSLKASMEARCAKLRQAGDLLKQALT
;
A
#
# COMPACT_ATOMS: atom_id res chain seq x y z
N PRO A 1 -19.48 3.75 13.39
CA PRO A 1 -18.10 3.83 13.90
C PRO A 1 -17.92 2.77 14.97
N ALA A 2 -17.35 1.62 14.60
CA ALA A 2 -17.02 0.57 15.55
C ALA A 2 -15.54 0.72 15.90
N GLY A 3 -15.26 1.30 17.07
CA GLY A 3 -13.92 1.30 17.65
C GLY A 3 -13.60 -0.11 18.14
N VAL A 4 -12.54 -0.71 17.64
CA VAL A 4 -12.02 -1.98 18.13
C VAL A 4 -10.98 -1.68 19.20
N ALA A 5 -11.31 -1.95 20.46
CA ALA A 5 -10.38 -1.87 21.58
C ALA A 5 -9.53 -3.16 21.60
N ILE A 6 -8.23 -3.02 21.34
CA ILE A 6 -7.29 -4.14 21.33
C ILE A 6 -6.62 -4.25 22.70
N GLY A 7 -7.10 -5.18 23.52
CA GLY A 7 -6.43 -5.58 24.76
C GLY A 7 -5.32 -6.60 24.45
N ALA A 8 -4.06 -6.26 24.78
CA ALA A 8 -2.92 -7.12 24.53
C ALA A 8 -2.89 -8.29 25.53
N SER A 9 -3.29 -9.48 25.07
CA SER A 9 -2.83 -10.75 25.65
C SER A 9 -2.14 -11.53 24.53
N LEU A 10 -0.92 -11.98 24.77
CA LEU A 10 -0.02 -12.61 23.80
C LEU A 10 -0.52 -13.93 23.17
N GLY A 11 -1.71 -14.41 23.52
CA GLY A 11 -2.29 -15.66 23.02
C GLY A 11 -3.36 -15.52 21.91
N GLY A 12 -3.81 -14.31 21.57
CA GLY A 12 -4.92 -14.07 20.62
C GLY A 12 -4.53 -13.41 19.30
N LEU A 13 -3.26 -13.17 19.05
CA LEU A 13 -2.81 -12.31 17.95
C LEU A 13 -3.03 -12.88 16.53
N THR A 14 -3.03 -14.19 16.37
CA THR A 14 -3.14 -14.81 15.03
C THR A 14 -4.50 -14.60 14.35
N GLY A 15 -5.61 -14.74 15.09
CA GLY A 15 -6.95 -14.48 14.55
C GLY A 15 -7.19 -13.00 14.23
N MET A 16 -6.66 -12.12 15.08
CA MET A 16 -6.79 -10.68 14.97
C MET A 16 -6.01 -10.09 13.79
N LEU A 17 -4.83 -10.65 13.49
CA LEU A 17 -4.00 -10.22 12.34
C LEU A 17 -4.72 -10.47 11.00
N VAL A 18 -5.50 -11.55 10.90
CA VAL A 18 -6.31 -11.84 9.70
C VAL A 18 -7.43 -10.81 9.51
N ASP A 19 -8.10 -10.41 10.58
CA ASP A 19 -9.19 -9.44 10.52
C ASP A 19 -8.67 -8.01 10.28
N LEU A 20 -7.52 -7.65 10.85
CA LEU A 20 -6.86 -6.37 10.60
C LEU A 20 -6.38 -6.25 9.14
N ASN A 21 -5.86 -7.32 8.56
CA ASN A 21 -5.45 -7.33 7.16
C ASN A 21 -6.66 -7.16 6.22
N LYS A 22 -7.81 -7.76 6.53
CA LYS A 22 -9.08 -7.51 5.82
C LYS A 22 -9.59 -6.08 5.98
N ALA A 23 -9.28 -5.43 7.09
CA ALA A 23 -9.57 -4.02 7.33
C ALA A 23 -8.55 -3.06 6.70
N GLY A 24 -7.57 -3.56 5.93
CA GLY A 24 -6.55 -2.75 5.26
C GLY A 24 -5.41 -2.28 6.19
N VAL A 25 -5.27 -2.88 7.37
CA VAL A 25 -4.16 -2.57 8.29
C VAL A 25 -3.00 -3.52 8.06
N ASP A 26 -1.84 -2.99 7.69
CA ASP A 26 -0.61 -3.78 7.48
C ASP A 26 -0.09 -4.34 8.81
N VAL A 27 0.22 -5.64 8.82
CA VAL A 27 0.84 -6.34 9.96
C VAL A 27 2.13 -5.64 10.42
N ARG A 28 2.91 -5.07 9.50
CA ARG A 28 4.13 -4.30 9.83
C ARG A 28 3.81 -3.05 10.64
N PHE A 29 2.70 -2.37 10.32
CA PHE A 29 2.24 -1.22 11.07
C PHE A 29 1.80 -1.62 12.49
N VAL A 30 1.07 -2.74 12.62
CA VAL A 30 0.70 -3.29 13.94
C VAL A 30 1.93 -3.65 14.76
N ASN A 31 2.94 -4.27 14.13
CA ASN A 31 4.21 -4.59 14.80
C ASN A 31 4.97 -3.31 15.22
N GLN A 32 4.98 -2.28 14.38
CA GLN A 32 5.58 -0.99 14.75
C GLN A 32 4.87 -0.37 15.95
N VAL A 33 3.53 -0.33 15.93
CA VAL A 33 2.73 0.14 17.08
C VAL A 33 3.02 -0.68 18.33
N SER A 34 3.10 -2.02 18.20
CA SER A 34 3.37 -2.93 19.31
C SER A 34 4.75 -2.73 19.92
N ASN A 35 5.77 -2.43 19.10
CA ASN A 35 7.12 -2.15 19.58
C ASN A 35 7.21 -0.82 20.33
N GLU A 36 6.37 0.16 19.98
CA GLU A 36 6.26 1.44 20.67
C GLU A 36 5.38 1.36 21.93
N LEU A 37 4.55 0.33 22.04
CA LEU A 37 3.55 0.19 23.09
C LEU A 37 4.19 -0.35 24.38
N GLN A 38 4.40 0.53 25.34
CA GLN A 38 4.92 0.18 26.66
C GLN A 38 3.85 -0.48 27.54
N SER A 39 4.29 -1.23 28.54
CA SER A 39 3.40 -1.84 29.54
C SER A 39 2.52 -0.77 30.23
N GLY A 40 1.22 -1.02 30.33
CA GLY A 40 0.25 -0.09 30.90
C GLY A 40 -0.21 1.03 29.97
N LYS A 41 0.26 1.04 28.70
CA LYS A 41 -0.22 1.95 27.66
C LYS A 41 -1.22 1.25 26.74
N VAL A 42 -2.03 2.04 26.06
CA VAL A 42 -2.98 1.58 25.04
C VAL A 42 -2.73 2.29 23.73
N ALA A 43 -2.97 1.59 22.62
CA ALA A 43 -2.97 2.19 21.29
C ALA A 43 -4.39 2.13 20.69
N VAL A 44 -4.76 3.16 19.95
CA VAL A 44 -5.98 3.19 19.13
C VAL A 44 -5.56 3.22 17.68
N ILE A 45 -6.04 2.26 16.89
CA ILE A 45 -5.85 2.21 15.45
C ILE A 45 -7.15 2.72 14.82
N ALA A 46 -7.05 3.70 13.93
CA ALA A 46 -8.17 4.28 13.23
C ALA A 46 -7.82 4.55 11.76
N ASP A 47 -8.78 4.32 10.87
CA ASP A 47 -8.71 4.82 9.51
C ASP A 47 -9.31 6.23 9.49
N VAL A 48 -8.50 7.20 9.05
CA VAL A 48 -8.90 8.60 9.02
C VAL A 48 -8.52 9.24 7.70
N GLN A 49 -9.41 10.07 7.19
CA GLN A 49 -9.08 11.01 6.12
C GLN A 49 -8.55 12.28 6.77
N GLU A 50 -7.25 12.55 6.58
CA GLU A 50 -6.57 13.67 7.23
C GLU A 50 -5.98 14.61 6.19
N ASP A 51 -6.54 15.82 6.10
CA ASP A 51 -6.01 16.89 5.24
C ASP A 51 -4.97 17.75 5.96
N TRP A 52 -5.00 17.76 7.30
CA TRP A 52 -4.12 18.56 8.14
C TRP A 52 -3.76 17.82 9.44
N MET A 53 -2.49 17.47 9.59
CA MET A 53 -1.97 16.64 10.69
C MET A 53 -1.87 17.38 12.03
N ALA A 54 -1.59 18.67 12.01
CA ALA A 54 -1.29 19.44 13.22
C ALA A 54 -2.34 19.39 14.33
N PRO A 55 -3.66 19.39 14.08
CA PRO A 55 -4.65 19.34 15.15
C PRO A 55 -4.58 18.07 15.99
N ILE A 56 -4.40 16.91 15.35
CA ILE A 56 -4.28 15.62 16.04
C ILE A 56 -2.96 15.56 16.80
N ASP A 57 -1.85 15.93 16.15
CA ASP A 57 -0.52 15.90 16.75
C ASP A 57 -0.44 16.79 17.99
N THR A 58 -0.96 18.01 17.91
CA THR A 58 -0.96 18.94 19.04
C THR A 58 -1.76 18.41 20.23
N ARG A 59 -2.93 17.82 19.98
CA ARG A 59 -3.77 17.25 21.05
C ARG A 59 -3.15 16.01 21.66
N MET A 60 -2.59 15.13 20.84
CA MET A 60 -1.93 13.91 21.31
C MET A 60 -0.68 14.23 22.12
N ALA A 61 0.14 15.19 21.67
CA ALA A 61 1.31 15.66 22.40
C ALA A 61 0.94 16.22 23.78
N ALA A 62 -0.15 17.01 23.87
CA ALA A 62 -0.65 17.54 25.15
C ALA A 62 -1.09 16.46 26.13
N LEU A 63 -1.47 15.26 25.64
CA LEU A 63 -1.83 14.08 26.42
C LEU A 63 -0.64 13.14 26.67
N GLY A 64 0.55 13.49 26.22
CA GLY A 64 1.74 12.61 26.27
C GLY A 64 1.66 11.40 25.34
N GLY A 65 0.81 11.47 24.30
CA GLY A 65 0.63 10.42 23.31
C GLY A 65 1.49 10.63 22.06
N THR A 66 1.79 9.54 21.38
CA THR A 66 2.49 9.51 20.08
C THR A 66 1.51 9.16 18.97
N VAL A 67 1.62 9.81 17.82
CA VAL A 67 0.82 9.51 16.62
C VAL A 67 1.71 8.83 15.58
N LEU A 68 1.39 7.59 15.26
CA LEU A 68 1.99 6.85 14.16
C LEU A 68 1.03 6.87 12.97
N ARG A 69 1.56 7.09 11.76
CA ARG A 69 0.76 7.18 10.53
C ARG A 69 1.32 6.26 9.46
N GLN A 70 0.42 5.57 8.77
CA GLN A 70 0.75 4.83 7.57
C GLN A 70 -0.30 5.13 6.49
N PRO A 71 0.09 5.69 5.34
CA PRO A 71 -0.84 5.90 4.24
C PRO A 71 -1.38 4.56 3.72
N ILE A 72 -2.70 4.39 3.70
CA ILE A 72 -3.36 3.18 3.18
C ILE A 72 -2.94 2.89 1.74
N THR A 73 -2.80 3.92 0.92
CA THR A 73 -2.32 3.78 -0.46
C THR A 73 -0.94 3.10 -0.55
N ALA A 74 -0.02 3.42 0.36
CA ALA A 74 1.29 2.78 0.39
C ALA A 74 1.19 1.30 0.77
N VAL A 75 0.30 0.94 1.70
CA VAL A 75 0.04 -0.45 2.08
C VAL A 75 -0.49 -1.26 0.89
N ILE A 76 -1.47 -0.71 0.19
CA ILE A 76 -2.07 -1.34 -0.99
C ILE A 76 -1.02 -1.53 -2.09
N GLU A 77 -0.22 -0.49 -2.38
CA GLU A 77 0.85 -0.55 -3.39
C GLU A 77 1.92 -1.58 -3.03
N ASP A 78 2.28 -1.68 -1.74
CA ASP A 78 3.20 -2.71 -1.24
C ASP A 78 2.62 -4.12 -1.40
N GLN A 79 1.33 -4.29 -1.17
CA GLN A 79 0.65 -5.56 -1.36
C GLN A 79 0.60 -5.95 -2.84
N GLU A 80 0.23 -5.03 -3.72
CA GLU A 80 0.22 -5.25 -5.17
C GLU A 80 1.61 -5.65 -5.70
N ALA A 81 2.67 -5.01 -5.20
CA ALA A 81 4.04 -5.37 -5.57
C ALA A 81 4.43 -6.79 -5.10
N ARG A 82 4.03 -7.18 -3.88
CA ARG A 82 4.26 -8.54 -3.36
C ARG A 82 3.49 -9.59 -4.15
N ASP A 83 2.22 -9.33 -4.43
CA ASP A 83 1.36 -10.24 -5.19
C ASP A 83 1.89 -10.44 -6.61
N ALA A 84 2.33 -9.35 -7.26
CA ALA A 84 2.93 -9.42 -8.60
C ALA A 84 4.22 -10.24 -8.60
N ALA A 85 5.07 -10.07 -7.59
CA ALA A 85 6.29 -10.86 -7.44
C ALA A 85 5.98 -12.35 -7.19
N ALA A 86 4.98 -12.65 -6.36
CA ALA A 86 4.56 -14.02 -6.08
C ALA A 86 4.03 -14.72 -7.33
N LEU A 87 3.14 -14.06 -8.10
CA LEU A 87 2.61 -14.59 -9.36
C LEU A 87 3.69 -14.79 -10.41
N SER A 88 4.65 -13.87 -10.52
CA SER A 88 5.78 -14.03 -11.44
C SER A 88 6.67 -15.23 -11.06
N ALA A 89 6.93 -15.43 -9.77
CA ALA A 89 7.69 -16.56 -9.27
C ALA A 89 6.93 -17.89 -9.49
N GLU A 90 5.61 -17.92 -9.21
CA GLU A 90 4.76 -19.09 -9.44
C GLU A 90 4.73 -19.47 -10.93
N ALA A 91 4.57 -18.50 -11.83
CA ALA A 91 4.63 -18.73 -13.27
C ALA A 91 5.97 -19.32 -13.72
N GLY A 92 7.09 -18.80 -13.17
CA GLY A 92 8.42 -19.34 -13.44
C GLY A 92 8.59 -20.78 -12.95
N ALA A 93 8.11 -21.10 -11.75
CA ALA A 93 8.15 -22.45 -11.19
C ALA A 93 7.31 -23.45 -12.02
N LEU A 94 6.09 -23.07 -12.40
CA LEU A 94 5.21 -23.90 -13.22
C LEU A 94 5.79 -24.16 -14.63
N LYS A 95 6.47 -23.18 -15.23
CA LYS A 95 7.17 -23.39 -16.51
C LYS A 95 8.31 -24.38 -16.38
N ALA A 96 9.09 -24.32 -15.30
CA ALA A 96 10.14 -25.29 -15.03
C ALA A 96 9.58 -26.70 -14.77
N GLU A 97 8.47 -26.77 -14.03
CA GLU A 97 7.75 -28.03 -13.80
C GLU A 97 7.19 -28.63 -15.11
N LEU A 98 6.61 -27.81 -15.99
CA LEU A 98 6.11 -28.22 -17.28
C LEU A 98 7.22 -28.83 -18.16
N ALA A 99 8.43 -28.27 -18.09
CA ALA A 99 9.57 -28.77 -18.84
C ALA A 99 10.06 -30.15 -18.34
N ALA A 100 9.81 -30.48 -17.07
CA ALA A 100 10.18 -31.78 -16.46
C ALA A 100 9.01 -32.78 -16.36
N ALA A 101 7.77 -32.36 -16.68
CA ALA A 101 6.56 -33.13 -16.48
C ALA A 101 6.45 -34.28 -17.48
N ASP A 102 5.96 -35.43 -16.99
CA ASP A 102 5.48 -36.53 -17.82
C ASP A 102 4.12 -36.24 -18.46
N ASP A 103 3.67 -37.08 -19.39
CA ASP A 103 2.41 -36.88 -20.15
C ASP A 103 1.16 -36.77 -19.26
N LYS A 104 1.18 -37.39 -18.07
CA LYS A 104 0.05 -37.39 -17.15
C LYS A 104 -0.03 -36.08 -16.36
N SER A 105 1.08 -35.58 -15.82
CA SER A 105 1.15 -34.35 -15.01
C SER A 105 1.10 -33.08 -15.87
N ARG A 106 1.46 -33.19 -17.14
CA ARG A 106 1.52 -32.07 -18.09
C ARG A 106 0.20 -31.32 -18.23
N ILE A 107 -0.91 -32.03 -18.27
CA ILE A 107 -2.26 -31.43 -18.39
C ILE A 107 -2.60 -30.59 -17.16
N ASP A 108 -2.28 -31.05 -15.96
CA ASP A 108 -2.61 -30.33 -14.72
C ASP A 108 -1.70 -29.13 -14.51
N VAL A 109 -0.42 -29.26 -14.88
CA VAL A 109 0.52 -28.10 -14.87
C VAL A 109 0.07 -27.05 -15.88
N GLN A 110 -0.35 -27.45 -17.09
CA GLN A 110 -0.89 -26.49 -18.07
C GLN A 110 -2.11 -25.74 -17.56
N LYS A 111 -3.05 -26.41 -16.90
CA LYS A 111 -4.21 -25.75 -16.28
C LYS A 111 -3.78 -24.75 -15.20
N SER A 112 -2.78 -25.08 -14.40
CA SER A 112 -2.23 -24.19 -13.39
C SER A 112 -1.57 -22.96 -14.03
N ILE A 113 -0.83 -23.12 -15.12
CA ILE A 113 -0.26 -22.01 -15.89
C ILE A 113 -1.36 -21.08 -16.41
N GLU A 114 -2.44 -21.62 -17.00
CA GLU A 114 -3.54 -20.81 -17.52
C GLU A 114 -4.27 -20.05 -16.40
N ARG A 115 -4.44 -20.67 -15.23
CA ARG A 115 -4.99 -19.99 -14.05
C ARG A 115 -4.10 -18.81 -13.63
N VAL A 116 -2.79 -19.02 -13.50
CA VAL A 116 -1.84 -17.97 -13.11
C VAL A 116 -1.79 -16.85 -14.14
N LYS A 117 -1.84 -17.17 -15.43
CA LYS A 117 -1.92 -16.16 -16.50
C LYS A 117 -3.19 -15.33 -16.41
N THR A 118 -4.35 -15.96 -16.19
CA THR A 118 -5.61 -15.24 -16.02
C THR A 118 -5.52 -14.26 -14.84
N GLU A 119 -5.06 -14.74 -13.70
CA GLU A 119 -4.90 -13.91 -12.50
C GLU A 119 -3.88 -12.76 -12.71
N ALA A 120 -2.76 -13.04 -13.37
CA ALA A 120 -1.76 -12.03 -13.70
C ALA A 120 -2.32 -10.95 -14.65
N SER A 121 -3.13 -11.34 -15.64
CA SER A 121 -3.78 -10.41 -16.57
C SER A 121 -4.79 -9.50 -15.86
N GLU A 122 -5.63 -10.04 -14.98
CA GLU A 122 -6.58 -9.28 -14.19
C GLU A 122 -5.88 -8.27 -13.26
N LYS A 123 -4.83 -8.73 -12.58
CA LYS A 123 -4.03 -7.85 -11.71
C LYS A 123 -3.26 -6.78 -12.49
N GLU A 124 -2.72 -7.09 -13.68
CA GLU A 124 -2.08 -6.11 -14.55
C GLU A 124 -3.06 -4.99 -14.95
N ALA A 125 -4.28 -5.35 -15.33
CA ALA A 125 -5.32 -4.38 -15.66
C ALA A 125 -5.67 -3.49 -14.44
N ALA A 126 -5.79 -4.08 -13.25
CA ALA A 126 -6.06 -3.35 -12.01
C ALA A 126 -4.91 -2.39 -11.66
N ILE A 127 -3.65 -2.82 -11.81
CA ILE A 127 -2.47 -1.96 -11.58
C ILE A 127 -2.43 -0.79 -12.58
N LYS A 128 -2.73 -1.02 -13.85
CA LYS A 128 -2.83 0.06 -14.85
C LYS A 128 -3.87 1.11 -14.44
N ALA A 129 -5.08 0.67 -14.08
CA ALA A 129 -6.12 1.57 -13.63
C ALA A 129 -5.70 2.37 -12.38
N ARG A 130 -4.96 1.73 -11.47
CA ARG A 130 -4.43 2.41 -10.27
C ARG A 130 -3.33 3.42 -10.59
N VAL A 131 -2.45 3.15 -11.56
CA VAL A 131 -1.47 4.13 -12.06
C VAL A 131 -2.18 5.36 -12.60
N ASP A 132 -3.20 5.17 -13.45
CA ASP A 132 -3.96 6.27 -14.04
C ASP A 132 -4.70 7.09 -12.96
N GLN A 133 -5.29 6.41 -11.97
CA GLN A 133 -5.93 7.09 -10.84
C GLN A 133 -4.91 7.85 -9.98
N THR A 134 -3.75 7.27 -9.71
CA THR A 134 -2.67 7.92 -8.93
C THR A 134 -2.16 9.18 -9.64
N LEU A 135 -2.01 9.14 -10.96
CA LEU A 135 -1.62 10.30 -11.77
C LEU A 135 -2.70 11.39 -11.69
N LYS A 136 -3.96 11.04 -11.95
CA LYS A 136 -5.08 11.97 -11.93
C LYS A 136 -5.25 12.66 -10.56
N ASP A 137 -5.19 11.90 -9.48
CA ASP A 137 -5.31 12.43 -8.12
C ASP A 137 -4.08 13.29 -7.75
N GLY A 138 -2.90 12.90 -8.18
CA GLY A 138 -1.67 13.66 -7.99
C GLY A 138 -1.68 14.99 -8.72
N GLU A 139 -2.06 14.99 -9.99
CA GLU A 139 -2.21 16.20 -10.81
C GLU A 139 -3.25 17.16 -10.21
N ALA A 140 -4.39 16.64 -9.77
CA ALA A 140 -5.41 17.45 -9.12
C ALA A 140 -4.90 18.12 -7.84
N LYS A 141 -4.17 17.39 -7.00
CA LYS A 141 -3.55 17.94 -5.78
C LYS A 141 -2.48 18.98 -6.10
N VAL A 142 -1.65 18.75 -7.10
CA VAL A 142 -0.63 19.71 -7.58
C VAL A 142 -1.31 20.98 -8.06
N ALA A 143 -2.34 20.89 -8.90
CA ALA A 143 -3.07 22.04 -9.42
C ALA A 143 -3.68 22.92 -8.29
N VAL A 144 -4.21 22.31 -7.24
CA VAL A 144 -4.72 23.04 -6.08
C VAL A 144 -3.61 23.84 -5.38
N VAL A 145 -2.43 23.24 -5.17
CA VAL A 145 -1.31 23.91 -4.51
C VAL A 145 -0.70 24.99 -5.42
N GLU A 146 -0.61 24.75 -6.74
CA GLU A 146 -0.15 25.75 -7.71
C GLU A 146 -1.11 26.96 -7.77
N ALA A 147 -2.42 26.74 -7.68
CA ALA A 147 -3.40 27.82 -7.57
C ALA A 147 -3.26 28.65 -6.28
N GLN A 148 -2.86 28.00 -5.17
CA GLN A 148 -2.51 28.70 -3.92
C GLN A 148 -1.20 29.47 -4.06
N LEU A 149 -0.21 28.89 -4.73
CA LEU A 149 1.09 29.49 -4.99
C LEU A 149 0.96 30.81 -5.79
N ALA A 150 0.06 30.83 -6.77
CA ALA A 150 -0.21 32.02 -7.59
C ALA A 150 -0.74 33.21 -6.78
N LYS A 151 -1.34 32.95 -5.61
CA LYS A 151 -1.91 33.97 -4.70
C LYS A 151 -1.06 34.21 -3.46
N ALA A 152 0.06 33.50 -3.32
CA ALA A 152 0.87 33.48 -2.10
C ALA A 152 1.72 34.74 -1.96
N THR A 153 1.89 35.19 -0.73
CA THR A 153 2.89 36.20 -0.36
C THR A 153 4.29 35.59 -0.35
N THR A 154 5.32 36.45 -0.40
CA THR A 154 6.73 36.03 -0.46
C THR A 154 7.09 35.00 0.62
N ASP A 155 6.60 35.16 1.86
CA ASP A 155 6.93 34.31 3.00
C ASP A 155 6.32 32.88 2.88
N THR A 156 5.20 32.74 2.19
CA THR A 156 4.51 31.44 2.01
C THR A 156 4.90 30.74 0.72
N LYS A 157 5.47 31.48 -0.23
CA LYS A 157 5.78 31.00 -1.58
C LYS A 157 6.76 29.82 -1.56
N ALA A 158 7.89 29.97 -0.88
CA ALA A 158 8.91 28.92 -0.80
C ALA A 158 8.37 27.61 -0.20
N ARG A 159 7.49 27.70 0.81
CA ARG A 159 6.85 26.53 1.42
C ARG A 159 5.89 25.84 0.46
N LEU A 160 5.12 26.57 -0.32
CA LEU A 160 4.22 26.00 -1.33
C LEU A 160 4.98 25.38 -2.49
N GLU A 161 6.06 25.99 -2.96
CA GLU A 161 6.96 25.43 -3.98
C GLU A 161 7.55 24.10 -3.52
N GLN A 162 8.04 24.02 -2.28
CA GLN A 162 8.51 22.78 -1.68
C GLN A 162 7.39 21.70 -1.62
N ARG A 163 6.17 22.11 -1.29
CA ARG A 163 5.02 21.20 -1.26
C ARG A 163 4.67 20.66 -2.64
N VAL A 164 4.69 21.49 -3.69
CA VAL A 164 4.49 21.06 -5.09
C VAL A 164 5.57 20.04 -5.49
N SER A 165 6.83 20.33 -5.20
CA SER A 165 7.95 19.43 -5.51
C SER A 165 7.79 18.08 -4.79
N SER A 166 7.44 18.09 -3.51
CA SER A 166 7.21 16.89 -2.72
C SER A 166 6.03 16.06 -3.23
N LEU A 167 4.93 16.71 -3.63
CA LEU A 167 3.77 16.01 -4.22
C LEU A 167 4.13 15.34 -5.54
N LYS A 168 4.83 16.05 -6.43
CA LYS A 168 5.30 15.49 -7.72
C LYS A 168 6.23 14.30 -7.51
N ALA A 169 7.23 14.43 -6.65
CA ALA A 169 8.15 13.34 -6.32
C ALA A 169 7.44 12.12 -5.73
N SER A 170 6.48 12.33 -4.81
CA SER A 170 5.68 11.26 -4.23
C SER A 170 4.83 10.53 -5.27
N MET A 171 4.17 11.28 -6.15
CA MET A 171 3.37 10.72 -7.25
C MET A 171 4.23 9.87 -8.19
N GLU A 172 5.38 10.40 -8.60
CA GLU A 172 6.32 9.69 -9.47
C GLU A 172 6.83 8.40 -8.85
N ALA A 173 7.24 8.42 -7.57
CA ALA A 173 7.71 7.25 -6.85
C ALA A 173 6.63 6.16 -6.75
N ARG A 174 5.38 6.54 -6.47
CA ARG A 174 4.24 5.63 -6.41
C ARG A 174 3.94 5.01 -7.77
N CYS A 175 3.90 5.83 -8.84
CA CYS A 175 3.69 5.33 -10.19
C CYS A 175 4.83 4.41 -10.65
N ALA A 176 6.08 4.70 -10.30
CA ALA A 176 7.22 3.85 -10.63
C ALA A 176 7.08 2.46 -9.97
N LYS A 177 6.69 2.42 -8.69
CA LYS A 177 6.46 1.17 -7.95
C LYS A 177 5.36 0.32 -8.57
N LEU A 178 4.22 0.94 -8.89
CA LEU A 178 3.11 0.24 -9.55
C LEU A 178 3.49 -0.27 -10.94
N ARG A 179 4.23 0.52 -11.73
CA ARG A 179 4.72 0.08 -13.04
C ARG A 179 5.67 -1.11 -12.92
N GLN A 180 6.56 -1.09 -11.95
CA GLN A 180 7.45 -2.23 -11.68
C GLN A 180 6.65 -3.50 -11.34
N ALA A 181 5.59 -3.40 -10.55
CA ALA A 181 4.69 -4.52 -10.27
C ALA A 181 3.98 -5.00 -11.55
N GLY A 182 3.50 -4.10 -12.40
CA GLY A 182 2.93 -4.42 -13.71
C GLY A 182 3.91 -5.15 -14.64
N ASP A 183 5.19 -4.76 -14.63
CA ASP A 183 6.21 -5.41 -15.45
C ASP A 183 6.52 -6.83 -14.97
N LEU A 184 6.48 -7.11 -13.66
CA LEU A 184 6.57 -8.47 -13.12
C LEU A 184 5.39 -9.34 -13.58
N LEU A 185 4.17 -8.80 -13.59
CA LEU A 185 2.99 -9.52 -14.10
C LEU A 185 3.09 -9.84 -15.59
N LYS A 186 3.62 -8.91 -16.40
CA LYS A 186 3.89 -9.19 -17.83
C LYS A 186 4.86 -10.36 -18.03
N GLN A 187 5.88 -10.49 -17.16
CA GLN A 187 6.80 -11.64 -17.21
C GLN A 187 6.08 -12.95 -16.89
N ALA A 188 5.06 -12.94 -16.04
CA ALA A 188 4.24 -14.12 -15.77
C ALA A 188 3.37 -14.52 -16.98
N LEU A 189 3.00 -13.57 -17.84
CA LEU A 189 2.17 -13.80 -19.03
C LEU A 189 2.96 -14.36 -20.22
N THR A 190 4.24 -14.09 -20.31
CA THR A 190 5.15 -14.60 -21.38
C THR A 190 5.64 -16.00 -21.08
#